data_cac373aeb7065faf5853bab43eb849ee
#
_entry.id   cac373aeb7065faf5853bab43eb849ee
#
_cell.length_a   1.000
_cell.length_b   1.000
_cell.length_c   1.000
_cell.angle_alpha   90.00
_cell.angle_beta   90.00
_cell.angle_gamma   90.00
#
_symmetry.space_group_name_H-M   'P 1'
#
loop_
_entity.id
_entity.type
_entity.pdbx_description
1 polymer ?
#
loop_
_entity_poly.entity_id
_entity_poly.type
_entity_poly.pdbx_seq_one_letter_code
_entity_poly.pdbx_strand_id
1 'polypeptide(L)'
;MSVWFRELDIVDNENIPHEGGIMFVSWHPSGLIDPMLLHASLPGKLSILAKHTLFDMPIIGRMIRGGGGLPIYRAKDSDNVELAKSNNAAMLENAGTEIANGGRLLLFPEGRTHTESGVSKAKTGAARIMLDALRSAQNSNLPSPTLIPVGLHYSNSNKFRERGAVILERPMDL
;
A
#
# COMPACT_ATOMS: atom_id res chain seq x y z
N MET A 1 -9.74 13.31 -8.72
CA MET A 1 -10.64 12.18 -8.40
C MET A 1 -12.09 12.42 -8.80
N SER A 2 -12.61 13.64 -8.73
CA SER A 2 -13.97 14.01 -9.20
C SER A 2 -14.29 13.68 -10.68
N VAL A 3 -13.28 13.39 -11.48
CA VAL A 3 -13.48 12.95 -12.87
C VAL A 3 -13.90 11.48 -12.94
N TRP A 4 -13.26 10.61 -12.15
CA TRP A 4 -13.52 9.16 -12.17
C TRP A 4 -14.71 8.77 -11.30
N PHE A 5 -14.81 9.31 -10.08
CA PHE A 5 -15.93 9.10 -9.18
C PHE A 5 -16.87 10.31 -9.17
N ARG A 6 -18.17 10.06 -9.18
CA ARG A 6 -19.18 11.11 -9.03
C ARG A 6 -19.21 11.61 -7.59
N GLU A 7 -19.03 10.70 -6.66
CA GLU A 7 -19.02 10.95 -5.21
C GLU A 7 -18.01 10.02 -4.58
N LEU A 8 -17.16 10.58 -3.72
CA LEU A 8 -16.12 9.86 -3.01
C LEU A 8 -16.11 10.31 -1.57
N ASP A 9 -16.45 9.39 -0.68
CA ASP A 9 -16.43 9.61 0.76
C ASP A 9 -15.12 9.09 1.36
N ILE A 10 -14.52 9.87 2.26
CA ILE A 10 -13.40 9.45 3.10
C ILE A 10 -13.93 9.44 4.52
N VAL A 11 -14.00 8.26 5.12
CA VAL A 11 -14.62 8.03 6.43
C VAL A 11 -13.52 7.76 7.45
N ASP A 12 -13.71 8.31 8.64
CA ASP A 12 -12.85 8.14 9.83
C ASP A 12 -11.39 8.58 9.60
N ASN A 13 -11.20 9.68 8.88
CA ASN A 13 -9.88 10.25 8.58
C ASN A 13 -9.13 10.68 9.87
N GLU A 14 -9.82 10.92 10.96
CA GLU A 14 -9.29 11.19 12.30
C GLU A 14 -8.52 10.01 12.90
N ASN A 15 -8.69 8.80 12.38
CA ASN A 15 -7.93 7.62 12.79
C ASN A 15 -6.45 7.67 12.35
N ILE A 16 -6.06 8.63 11.51
CA ILE A 16 -4.68 8.78 11.05
C ILE A 16 -3.84 9.48 12.13
N PRO A 17 -2.82 8.83 12.71
CA PRO A 17 -1.94 9.45 13.68
C PRO A 17 -1.19 10.65 13.10
N HIS A 18 -0.95 11.65 13.94
CA HIS A 18 -0.17 12.84 13.58
C HIS A 18 1.34 12.58 13.57
N GLU A 19 1.80 11.58 14.35
CA GLU A 19 3.21 11.23 14.52
C GLU A 19 3.46 9.76 14.21
N GLY A 20 4.72 9.46 13.94
CA GLY A 20 5.17 8.11 13.57
C GLY A 20 4.90 7.75 12.12
N GLY A 21 5.50 6.66 11.68
CA GLY A 21 5.26 6.12 10.36
C GLY A 21 3.97 5.32 10.28
N ILE A 22 3.41 5.20 9.09
CA ILE A 22 2.12 4.55 8.89
C ILE A 22 2.20 3.53 7.78
N MET A 23 1.74 2.32 8.07
CA MET A 23 1.50 1.31 7.05
C MET A 23 -0.01 1.15 6.83
N PHE A 24 -0.48 1.57 5.66
CA PHE A 24 -1.86 1.32 5.22
C PHE A 24 -1.93 -0.05 4.53
N VAL A 25 -2.89 -0.86 4.93
CA VAL A 25 -3.17 -2.16 4.30
C VAL A 25 -4.59 -2.20 3.79
N SER A 26 -4.74 -2.61 2.53
CA SER A 26 -6.06 -2.69 1.89
C SER A 26 -6.18 -3.94 1.04
N TRP A 27 -7.40 -4.37 0.76
CA TRP A 27 -7.67 -5.36 -0.26
C TRP A 27 -7.62 -4.73 -1.66
N HIS A 28 -7.56 -5.54 -2.74
CA HIS A 28 -7.23 -5.05 -4.08
C HIS A 28 -8.22 -5.53 -5.15
N PRO A 29 -9.48 -5.01 -5.16
CA PRO A 29 -10.54 -5.49 -6.04
C PRO A 29 -10.49 -4.93 -7.47
N SER A 30 -9.94 -3.74 -7.69
CA SER A 30 -10.12 -2.99 -8.95
C SER A 30 -8.82 -2.58 -9.66
N GLY A 31 -7.77 -3.37 -9.49
CA GLY A 31 -6.51 -3.18 -10.23
C GLY A 31 -5.91 -1.79 -10.02
N LEU A 32 -5.69 -1.06 -11.09
CA LEU A 32 -5.00 0.23 -11.05
C LEU A 32 -5.80 1.33 -10.34
N ILE A 33 -7.12 1.16 -10.25
CA ILE A 33 -8.01 2.16 -9.64
C ILE A 33 -7.74 2.27 -8.12
N ASP A 34 -7.55 1.14 -7.43
CA ASP A 34 -7.38 1.12 -5.98
C ASP A 34 -6.16 1.92 -5.51
N PRO A 35 -4.93 1.66 -6.02
CA PRO A 35 -3.77 2.43 -5.60
C PRO A 35 -3.86 3.90 -5.99
N MET A 36 -4.46 4.23 -7.13
CA MET A 36 -4.67 5.63 -7.54
C MET A 36 -5.66 6.34 -6.63
N LEU A 37 -6.77 5.67 -6.27
CA LEU A 37 -7.76 6.19 -5.35
C LEU A 37 -7.14 6.45 -3.98
N LEU A 38 -6.47 5.46 -3.40
CA LEU A 38 -5.84 5.57 -2.09
C LEU A 38 -4.72 6.63 -2.09
N HIS A 39 -3.91 6.70 -3.14
CA HIS A 39 -2.87 7.72 -3.27
C HIS A 39 -3.44 9.16 -3.29
N ALA A 40 -4.63 9.34 -3.87
CA ALA A 40 -5.28 10.65 -3.91
C ALA A 40 -6.13 10.97 -2.66
N SER A 41 -6.50 9.96 -1.87
CA SER A 41 -7.36 10.10 -0.69
C SER A 41 -6.56 10.17 0.61
N LEU A 42 -5.42 9.50 0.68
CA LEU A 42 -4.59 9.46 1.88
C LEU A 42 -3.64 10.66 1.93
N PRO A 43 -3.43 11.26 3.10
CA PRO A 43 -2.61 12.45 3.24
C PRO A 43 -1.12 12.15 3.14
N GLY A 44 -0.35 13.14 2.65
CA GLY A 44 1.12 13.11 2.61
C GLY A 44 1.70 12.31 1.45
N LYS A 45 3.03 12.14 1.47
CA LYS A 45 3.73 11.32 0.47
C LYS A 45 3.55 9.85 0.81
N LEU A 46 2.96 9.10 -0.11
CA LEU A 46 2.62 7.70 0.06
C LEU A 46 3.49 6.83 -0.85
N SER A 47 4.31 5.96 -0.28
CA SER A 47 5.00 4.90 -1.02
C SER A 47 4.06 3.73 -1.26
N ILE A 48 4.11 3.10 -2.44
CA ILE A 48 3.22 2.00 -2.82
C ILE A 48 4.04 0.83 -3.34
N LEU A 49 3.80 -0.37 -2.83
CA LEU A 49 4.40 -1.58 -3.39
C LEU A 49 3.70 -1.97 -4.69
N ALA A 50 4.45 -2.01 -5.78
CA ALA A 50 3.94 -2.33 -7.10
C ALA A 50 4.81 -3.40 -7.79
N LYS A 51 4.19 -4.23 -8.65
CA LYS A 51 4.88 -5.23 -9.44
C LYS A 51 5.99 -4.59 -10.29
N HIS A 52 7.23 -5.13 -10.23
CA HIS A 52 8.38 -4.55 -10.94
C HIS A 52 8.14 -4.35 -12.45
N THR A 53 7.43 -5.27 -13.11
CA THR A 53 7.14 -5.16 -14.56
C THR A 53 6.26 -3.94 -14.92
N LEU A 54 5.55 -3.33 -13.97
CA LEU A 54 4.79 -2.10 -14.22
C LEU A 54 5.71 -0.89 -14.38
N PHE A 55 6.92 -0.95 -13.80
CA PHE A 55 7.91 0.11 -13.94
C PHE A 55 8.51 0.20 -15.35
N ASP A 56 8.46 -0.88 -16.13
CA ASP A 56 8.97 -0.93 -17.48
C ASP A 56 7.99 -0.32 -18.51
N MET A 57 6.73 -0.09 -18.08
CA MET A 57 5.72 0.53 -18.92
C MET A 57 5.96 2.05 -19.05
N PRO A 58 5.96 2.62 -20.28
CA PRO A 58 6.41 4.01 -20.50
C PRO A 58 5.64 5.08 -19.72
N ILE A 59 4.33 4.96 -19.60
CA ILE A 59 3.46 5.92 -18.90
C ILE A 59 3.28 5.51 -17.44
N ILE A 60 2.84 4.28 -17.21
CA ILE A 60 2.55 3.74 -15.87
C ILE A 60 3.82 3.73 -15.01
N GLY A 61 4.95 3.29 -15.55
CA GLY A 61 6.22 3.27 -14.84
C GLY A 61 6.70 4.66 -14.40
N ARG A 62 6.48 5.70 -15.22
CA ARG A 62 6.76 7.09 -14.81
C ARG A 62 5.84 7.56 -13.68
N MET A 63 4.55 7.26 -13.77
CA MET A 63 3.57 7.59 -12.73
C MET A 63 3.89 6.90 -11.41
N ILE A 64 4.20 5.59 -11.45
CA ILE A 64 4.53 4.81 -10.25
C ILE A 64 5.81 5.35 -9.61
N ARG A 65 6.88 5.60 -10.38
CA ARG A 65 8.13 6.19 -9.86
C ARG A 65 7.90 7.58 -9.26
N GLY A 66 7.18 8.43 -9.94
CA GLY A 66 6.83 9.78 -9.46
C GLY A 66 5.94 9.76 -8.22
N GLY A 67 5.08 8.76 -8.08
CA GLY A 67 4.21 8.53 -6.93
C GLY A 67 4.86 7.79 -5.75
N GLY A 68 6.17 7.53 -5.77
CA GLY A 68 6.85 6.82 -4.66
C GLY A 68 6.68 5.30 -4.71
N GLY A 69 6.48 4.73 -5.90
CA GLY A 69 6.36 3.27 -6.08
C GLY A 69 7.65 2.52 -5.73
N LEU A 70 7.52 1.44 -4.98
CA LEU A 70 8.59 0.51 -4.64
C LEU A 70 8.38 -0.82 -5.39
N PRO A 71 9.37 -1.33 -6.12
CA PRO A 71 9.21 -2.53 -6.93
C PRO A 71 9.20 -3.79 -6.08
N ILE A 72 8.25 -4.70 -6.34
CA ILE A 72 8.25 -6.05 -5.79
C ILE A 72 8.44 -7.07 -6.90
N TYR A 73 9.36 -8.01 -6.70
CA TYR A 73 9.72 -9.05 -7.65
C TYR A 73 8.97 -10.35 -7.28
N ARG A 74 8.16 -10.87 -8.19
CA ARG A 74 7.47 -12.15 -7.99
C ARG A 74 8.32 -13.26 -8.61
N ALA A 75 8.51 -14.35 -7.88
CA ALA A 75 9.31 -15.49 -8.37
C ALA A 75 8.86 -16.02 -9.74
N LYS A 76 7.54 -16.00 -10.00
CA LYS A 76 6.97 -16.44 -11.29
C LYS A 76 7.22 -15.48 -12.47
N ASP A 77 7.64 -14.25 -12.19
CA ASP A 77 7.88 -13.22 -13.20
C ASP A 77 9.38 -12.91 -13.33
N SER A 78 10.26 -13.75 -12.75
CA SER A 78 11.71 -13.54 -12.74
C SER A 78 12.43 -14.78 -13.27
N ASP A 79 13.35 -14.59 -14.18
CA ASP A 79 14.23 -15.64 -14.71
C ASP A 79 15.25 -16.14 -13.66
N ASN A 80 15.52 -15.29 -12.63
CA ASN A 80 16.40 -15.62 -11.51
C ASN A 80 15.67 -15.46 -10.18
N VAL A 81 15.22 -16.57 -9.62
CA VAL A 81 14.44 -16.62 -8.37
C VAL A 81 15.26 -16.15 -7.16
N GLU A 82 16.55 -16.48 -7.11
CA GLU A 82 17.41 -16.08 -5.98
C GLU A 82 17.66 -14.55 -5.98
N LEU A 83 17.91 -13.97 -7.15
CA LEU A 83 18.03 -12.52 -7.28
C LEU A 83 16.71 -11.82 -6.91
N ALA A 84 15.57 -12.36 -7.33
CA ALA A 84 14.26 -11.81 -6.95
C ALA A 84 14.03 -11.85 -5.42
N LYS A 85 14.45 -12.93 -4.75
CA LYS A 85 14.37 -13.04 -3.29
C LYS A 85 15.27 -12.03 -2.59
N SER A 86 16.52 -11.87 -3.05
CA SER A 86 17.48 -10.91 -2.51
C SER A 86 16.98 -9.48 -2.66
N ASN A 87 16.52 -9.10 -3.85
CA ASN A 87 15.95 -7.77 -4.12
C ASN A 87 14.71 -7.49 -3.26
N ASN A 88 13.85 -8.49 -3.06
CA ASN A 88 12.70 -8.34 -2.19
C ASN A 88 13.10 -8.19 -0.73
N ALA A 89 14.11 -8.90 -0.24
CA ALA A 89 14.59 -8.77 1.13
C ALA A 89 15.08 -7.34 1.40
N ALA A 90 15.94 -6.82 0.52
CA ALA A 90 16.44 -5.45 0.61
C ALA A 90 15.30 -4.40 0.52
N MET A 91 14.33 -4.63 -0.36
CA MET A 91 13.17 -3.73 -0.48
C MET A 91 12.31 -3.74 0.79
N LEU A 92 12.05 -4.91 1.40
CA LEU A 92 11.28 -5.01 2.64
C LEU A 92 11.99 -4.28 3.80
N GLU A 93 13.30 -4.42 3.91
CA GLU A 93 14.12 -3.72 4.90
C GLU A 93 14.09 -2.20 4.69
N ASN A 94 14.27 -1.73 3.45
CA ASN A 94 14.17 -0.30 3.12
C ASN A 94 12.79 0.27 3.43
N ALA A 95 11.73 -0.48 3.11
CA ALA A 95 10.36 -0.07 3.42
C ALA A 95 10.12 0.01 4.94
N GLY A 96 10.66 -0.93 5.72
CA GLY A 96 10.62 -0.89 7.18
C GLY A 96 11.34 0.34 7.74
N THR A 97 12.51 0.64 7.23
CA THR A 97 13.31 1.83 7.61
C THR A 97 12.58 3.13 7.23
N GLU A 98 11.95 3.20 6.06
CA GLU A 98 11.15 4.36 5.63
C GLU A 98 9.99 4.62 6.61
N ILE A 99 9.25 3.56 6.98
CA ILE A 99 8.17 3.66 7.96
C ILE A 99 8.72 4.08 9.34
N ALA A 100 9.82 3.48 9.82
CA ALA A 100 10.41 3.84 11.10
C ALA A 100 10.75 5.35 11.20
N ASN A 101 11.16 5.95 10.09
CA ASN A 101 11.47 7.37 9.97
C ASN A 101 10.25 8.28 9.67
N GLY A 102 9.04 7.81 9.94
CA GLY A 102 7.82 8.61 9.75
C GLY A 102 7.22 8.53 8.35
N GLY A 103 7.73 7.66 7.47
CA GLY A 103 7.22 7.44 6.13
C GLY A 103 5.84 6.76 6.14
N ARG A 104 5.15 6.84 4.99
CA ARG A 104 3.83 6.23 4.78
C ARG A 104 3.90 5.22 3.64
N LEU A 105 3.48 4.00 3.91
CA LEU A 105 3.48 2.91 2.94
C LEU A 105 2.08 2.35 2.75
N LEU A 106 1.67 2.19 1.50
CA LEU A 106 0.47 1.44 1.12
C LEU A 106 0.88 0.09 0.54
N LEU A 107 0.26 -0.96 1.00
CA LEU A 107 0.40 -2.26 0.40
C LEU A 107 -0.91 -3.05 0.40
N PHE A 108 -0.99 -3.98 -0.56
CA PHE A 108 -2.07 -4.94 -0.69
C PHE A 108 -1.53 -6.32 -0.29
N PRO A 109 -1.81 -6.81 0.94
CA PRO A 109 -1.11 -7.98 1.49
C PRO A 109 -1.40 -9.28 0.75
N GLU A 110 -2.45 -9.33 -0.04
CA GLU A 110 -2.79 -10.47 -0.90
C GLU A 110 -1.82 -10.64 -2.08
N GLY A 111 -1.19 -9.54 -2.52
CA GLY A 111 -0.21 -9.49 -3.61
C GLY A 111 -0.78 -9.86 -4.98
N ARG A 112 -2.10 -9.77 -5.15
CA ARG A 112 -2.82 -9.94 -6.41
C ARG A 112 -4.09 -9.09 -6.42
N THR A 113 -4.55 -8.72 -7.60
CA THR A 113 -5.89 -8.18 -7.81
C THR A 113 -6.87 -9.35 -7.98
N HIS A 114 -8.02 -9.28 -7.36
CA HIS A 114 -9.11 -10.23 -7.57
C HIS A 114 -10.48 -9.60 -7.27
N THR A 115 -11.50 -10.08 -7.95
CA THR A 115 -12.89 -9.63 -7.82
C THR A 115 -13.76 -10.62 -7.03
N GLU A 116 -13.14 -11.63 -6.42
CA GLU A 116 -13.84 -12.60 -5.57
C GLU A 116 -14.37 -11.91 -4.32
N SER A 117 -15.56 -12.30 -3.88
CA SER A 117 -16.12 -11.81 -2.63
C SER A 117 -15.34 -12.40 -1.46
N GLY A 118 -14.58 -11.55 -0.78
CA GLY A 118 -13.80 -11.93 0.41
C GLY A 118 -12.31 -11.67 0.28
N VAL A 119 -11.67 -11.54 1.41
CA VAL A 119 -10.23 -11.27 1.51
C VAL A 119 -9.45 -12.56 1.27
N SER A 120 -8.50 -12.54 0.33
CA SER A 120 -7.59 -13.67 0.09
C SER A 120 -6.54 -13.77 1.20
N LYS A 121 -5.87 -14.92 1.27
CA LYS A 121 -4.79 -15.15 2.24
C LYS A 121 -3.70 -14.09 2.11
N ALA A 122 -3.46 -13.34 3.19
CA ALA A 122 -2.40 -12.37 3.27
C ALA A 122 -1.01 -13.02 3.23
N LYS A 123 -0.07 -12.37 2.54
CA LYS A 123 1.34 -12.75 2.53
C LYS A 123 2.07 -12.13 3.71
N THR A 124 3.12 -12.79 4.16
CA THR A 124 3.92 -12.37 5.34
C THR A 124 4.74 -11.10 5.12
N GLY A 125 4.80 -10.54 3.91
CA GLY A 125 5.57 -9.34 3.59
C GLY A 125 5.17 -8.13 4.43
N ALA A 126 3.87 -7.90 4.59
CA ALA A 126 3.35 -6.81 5.43
C ALA A 126 3.83 -6.92 6.88
N ALA A 127 3.69 -8.12 7.47
CA ALA A 127 4.12 -8.35 8.84
C ALA A 127 5.64 -8.17 9.03
N ARG A 128 6.45 -8.59 8.04
CA ARG A 128 7.91 -8.39 8.09
C ARG A 128 8.27 -6.91 8.08
N ILE A 129 7.73 -6.15 7.12
CA ILE A 129 7.96 -4.69 7.04
C ILE A 129 7.60 -4.03 8.38
N MET A 130 6.44 -4.37 8.94
CA MET A 130 5.97 -3.75 10.17
C MET A 130 6.84 -4.10 11.37
N LEU A 131 7.25 -5.36 11.52
CA LEU A 131 8.15 -5.79 12.59
C LEU A 131 9.53 -5.13 12.48
N ASP A 132 10.06 -5.00 11.28
CA ASP A 132 11.34 -4.31 11.04
C ASP A 132 11.22 -2.81 11.33
N ALA A 133 10.11 -2.17 10.96
CA ALA A 133 9.82 -0.77 11.28
C ALA A 133 9.72 -0.53 12.79
N LEU A 134 9.00 -1.38 13.53
CA LEU A 134 8.87 -1.29 14.98
C LEU A 134 10.23 -1.43 15.69
N ARG A 135 11.04 -2.42 15.31
CA ARG A 135 12.39 -2.62 15.86
C ARG A 135 13.31 -1.43 15.56
N SER A 136 13.26 -0.93 14.32
CA SER A 136 14.08 0.22 13.91
C SER A 136 13.70 1.48 14.65
N ALA A 137 12.39 1.76 14.80
CA ALA A 137 11.91 2.91 15.56
C ALA A 137 12.30 2.81 17.04
N GLN A 138 12.14 1.64 17.66
CA GLN A 138 12.54 1.39 19.06
C GLN A 138 14.03 1.62 19.27
N ASN A 139 14.89 1.07 18.40
CA ASN A 139 16.33 1.21 18.49
C ASN A 139 16.81 2.67 18.30
N SER A 140 16.05 3.46 17.57
CA SER A 140 16.35 4.87 17.26
C SER A 140 15.61 5.86 18.17
N ASN A 141 14.83 5.38 19.14
CA ASN A 141 13.97 6.18 20.03
C ASN A 141 13.01 7.13 19.26
N LEU A 142 12.44 6.60 18.16
CA LEU A 142 11.45 7.27 17.32
C LEU A 142 10.03 6.88 17.74
N PRO A 143 9.00 7.67 17.38
CA PRO A 143 7.60 7.31 17.59
C PRO A 143 7.27 5.95 16.94
N SER A 144 6.50 5.13 17.66
CA SER A 144 6.13 3.79 17.20
C SER A 144 5.32 3.86 15.90
N PRO A 145 5.71 3.12 14.87
CA PRO A 145 4.92 2.99 13.65
C PRO A 145 3.56 2.33 13.88
N THR A 146 2.58 2.69 13.05
CA THR A 146 1.19 2.26 13.17
C THR A 146 0.72 1.56 11.90
N LEU A 147 -0.10 0.51 12.04
CA LEU A 147 -0.78 -0.16 10.95
C LEU A 147 -2.25 0.25 10.95
N ILE A 148 -2.74 0.71 9.79
CA ILE A 148 -4.14 1.11 9.59
C ILE A 148 -4.74 0.27 8.47
N PRO A 149 -5.74 -0.57 8.75
CA PRO A 149 -6.53 -1.20 7.73
C PRO A 149 -7.39 -0.16 6.98
N VAL A 150 -7.49 -0.31 5.65
CA VAL A 150 -8.26 0.59 4.81
C VAL A 150 -9.27 -0.21 3.99
N GLY A 151 -10.53 0.06 4.21
CA GLY A 151 -11.65 -0.47 3.44
C GLY A 151 -11.86 0.31 2.15
N LEU A 152 -12.10 -0.40 1.05
CA LEU A 152 -12.53 0.16 -0.22
C LEU A 152 -13.93 -0.32 -0.53
N HIS A 153 -14.84 0.60 -0.78
CA HIS A 153 -16.19 0.29 -1.21
C HIS A 153 -16.50 0.99 -2.53
N TYR A 154 -17.05 0.24 -3.48
CA TYR A 154 -17.51 0.74 -4.78
C TYR A 154 -18.95 0.29 -5.01
N SER A 155 -19.82 1.21 -5.42
CA SER A 155 -21.17 0.83 -5.86
C SER A 155 -21.12 -0.03 -7.13
N ASN A 156 -20.15 0.25 -8.02
CA ASN A 156 -19.77 -0.61 -9.13
C ASN A 156 -18.35 -0.27 -9.58
N SER A 157 -17.38 -1.15 -9.29
CA SER A 157 -15.97 -0.92 -9.59
C SER A 157 -15.62 -0.81 -11.08
N ASN A 158 -16.51 -1.30 -11.97
CA ASN A 158 -16.29 -1.35 -13.41
C ASN A 158 -16.99 -0.21 -14.18
N LYS A 159 -17.74 0.65 -13.49
CA LYS A 159 -18.41 1.78 -14.13
C LYS A 159 -17.74 3.10 -13.81
N PHE A 160 -17.70 3.96 -14.81
CA PHE A 160 -17.25 5.35 -14.70
C PHE A 160 -18.31 6.21 -13.99
N ARG A 161 -17.88 7.14 -13.13
CA ARG A 161 -18.73 8.07 -12.37
C ARG A 161 -19.69 7.40 -11.38
N GLU A 162 -19.27 6.30 -10.81
CA GLU A 162 -19.95 5.65 -9.68
C GLU A 162 -19.55 6.28 -8.33
N ARG A 163 -20.16 5.77 -7.26
CA ARG A 163 -19.80 6.18 -5.90
C ARG A 163 -18.73 5.27 -5.35
N GLY A 164 -17.82 5.86 -4.55
CA GLY A 164 -16.81 5.14 -3.83
C GLY A 164 -16.69 5.64 -2.40
N ALA A 165 -16.18 4.79 -1.52
CA ALA A 165 -15.79 5.19 -0.18
C ALA A 165 -14.44 4.56 0.18
N VAL A 166 -13.64 5.35 0.89
CA VAL A 166 -12.38 4.93 1.55
C VAL A 166 -12.63 5.03 3.04
N ILE A 167 -12.55 3.90 3.73
CA ILE A 167 -12.85 3.79 5.16
C ILE A 167 -11.55 3.49 5.88
N LEU A 168 -11.17 4.37 6.81
CA LEU A 168 -9.96 4.22 7.61
C LEU A 168 -10.31 3.58 8.96
N GLU A 169 -9.96 2.34 9.14
CA GLU A 169 -10.17 1.63 10.39
C GLU A 169 -9.28 2.18 11.51
N ARG A 170 -9.60 1.84 12.74
CA ARG A 170 -8.76 2.19 13.88
C ARG A 170 -7.36 1.59 13.74
N PRO A 171 -6.32 2.30 14.21
CA PRO A 171 -4.98 1.76 14.30
C PRO A 171 -4.97 0.43 15.05
N MET A 172 -4.22 -0.54 14.52
CA MET A 172 -4.04 -1.82 15.19
C MET A 172 -3.01 -1.71 16.31
N ASP A 173 -3.32 -2.25 17.47
CA ASP A 173 -2.36 -2.46 18.54
C ASP A 173 -1.40 -3.58 18.15
N LEU A 174 -0.05 -3.33 18.20
CA LEU A 174 1.00 -4.21 17.70
C LEU A 174 2.05 -4.52 18.79
#